data_0444bfb0256bb340a538f158d71915ca
#
_entry.id   0444bfb0256bb340a538f158d71915ca
#
_cell.length_a   1.000
_cell.length_b   1.000
_cell.length_c   1.000
_cell.angle_alpha   90.00
_cell.angle_beta   90.00
_cell.angle_gamma   90.00
#
_symmetry.space_group_name_H-M   'P 1'
#
loop_
_entity.id
_entity.type
_entity.pdbx_description
1 polymer ?
#
loop_
_entity_poly.entity_id
_entity_poly.type
_entity_poly.pdbx_seq_one_letter_code
_entity_poly.pdbx_strand_id
1 'polypeptide(L)'
;MRQALRSVLLKLHRWLWPKRSDRGTGTEKRVREQEEERKSKDALPDSATIVRDILQQIEEAGRDDGKKTRKNPGREEWTIYQADFIYAYHFLLSLPHASHERMKNRVRAGIITFTLPLADGCTVELTDNSRRIEADGVIRVRDGGREIIRVLFVEGQAETIQSSTKKE
;
A
#
# COMPACT_ATOMS: atom_id res chain seq x y z
N MET A 1 -30.67 -4.04 -1.76
CA MET A 1 -29.22 -3.81 -1.63
C MET A 1 -28.36 -5.06 -1.39
N ARG A 2 -28.88 -6.22 -1.02
CA ARG A 2 -28.07 -7.45 -0.78
C ARG A 2 -27.66 -8.25 -2.03
N GLN A 3 -28.24 -8.00 -3.20
CA GLN A 3 -27.89 -8.73 -4.44
C GLN A 3 -26.68 -8.15 -5.19
N ALA A 4 -26.40 -6.87 -5.07
CA ALA A 4 -25.27 -6.22 -5.72
C ALA A 4 -23.90 -6.67 -5.17
N LEU A 5 -23.83 -6.92 -3.88
CA LEU A 5 -22.59 -7.39 -3.22
C LEU A 5 -22.18 -8.82 -3.59
N ARG A 6 -23.16 -9.70 -3.90
CA ARG A 6 -22.87 -11.08 -4.37
C ARG A 6 -22.27 -11.11 -5.77
N SER A 7 -22.65 -10.19 -6.63
CA SER A 7 -22.15 -10.11 -8.01
C SER A 7 -20.70 -9.66 -8.07
N VAL A 8 -20.28 -8.76 -7.18
CA VAL A 8 -18.89 -8.27 -7.10
C VAL A 8 -17.95 -9.34 -6.54
N LEU A 9 -18.39 -10.08 -5.51
CA LEU A 9 -17.59 -11.18 -4.94
C LEU A 9 -17.37 -12.33 -5.92
N LEU A 10 -18.36 -12.67 -6.75
CA LEU A 10 -18.24 -13.71 -7.78
C LEU A 10 -17.32 -13.31 -8.94
N LYS A 11 -17.26 -12.02 -9.28
CA LYS A 11 -16.33 -11.52 -10.31
C LYS A 11 -14.89 -11.51 -9.79
N LEU A 12 -14.65 -11.13 -8.54
CA LEU A 12 -13.33 -11.20 -7.89
C LEU A 12 -12.83 -12.64 -7.75
N HIS A 13 -13.70 -13.60 -7.40
CA HIS A 13 -13.32 -15.02 -7.29
C HIS A 13 -12.93 -15.64 -8.63
N ARG A 14 -13.54 -15.17 -9.75
CA ARG A 14 -13.25 -15.67 -11.09
C ARG A 14 -11.93 -15.14 -11.66
N TRP A 15 -11.46 -14.00 -11.15
CA TRP A 15 -10.19 -13.38 -11.56
C TRP A 15 -8.98 -13.95 -10.81
N LEU A 16 -9.20 -14.44 -9.59
CA LEU A 16 -8.16 -14.99 -8.70
C LEU A 16 -7.84 -16.47 -8.95
N TRP A 17 -8.62 -17.20 -9.80
CA TRP A 17 -8.37 -18.62 -10.06
C TRP A 17 -8.36 -18.94 -11.54
N PRO A 18 -7.19 -18.89 -12.24
CA PRO A 18 -7.11 -19.39 -13.62
C PRO A 18 -7.28 -20.92 -13.61
N LYS A 19 -8.26 -21.39 -14.38
CA LYS A 19 -8.47 -22.82 -14.62
C LYS A 19 -7.19 -23.46 -15.13
N ARG A 20 -6.70 -24.49 -14.44
CA ARG A 20 -5.69 -25.42 -14.95
C ARG A 20 -6.18 -26.01 -16.29
N SER A 21 -5.46 -25.75 -17.35
CA SER A 21 -5.55 -26.46 -18.60
C SER A 21 -4.31 -27.35 -18.72
N ASP A 22 -4.55 -28.67 -18.72
CA ASP A 22 -3.56 -29.69 -19.03
C ASP A 22 -3.12 -29.61 -20.50
N ARG A 23 -1.84 -29.71 -20.77
CA ARG A 23 -1.15 -30.61 -21.68
C ARG A 23 0.17 -30.08 -22.19
N GLY A 24 1.22 -30.89 -21.97
CA GLY A 24 2.13 -31.25 -23.03
C GLY A 24 3.51 -30.59 -23.04
N THR A 25 4.50 -31.34 -22.59
CA THR A 25 5.88 -31.43 -23.11
C THR A 25 6.46 -30.17 -23.74
N GLY A 26 7.25 -29.49 -22.96
CA GLY A 26 8.05 -28.37 -23.45
C GLY A 26 9.11 -27.98 -22.43
N THR A 27 10.17 -28.82 -22.39
CA THR A 27 11.54 -28.45 -22.05
C THR A 27 11.83 -27.85 -20.68
N GLU A 28 12.72 -28.50 -19.96
CA GLU A 28 13.40 -28.13 -18.72
C GLU A 28 13.81 -26.63 -18.65
N LYS A 29 14.01 -25.99 -19.80
CA LYS A 29 14.36 -24.58 -19.90
C LYS A 29 13.20 -23.66 -19.49
N ARG A 30 11.97 -23.98 -19.85
CA ARG A 30 10.77 -23.25 -19.43
C ARG A 30 10.45 -23.44 -17.94
N VAL A 31 10.74 -24.63 -17.43
CA VAL A 31 10.55 -24.90 -15.99
C VAL A 31 11.57 -24.09 -15.18
N ARG A 32 12.81 -23.99 -15.63
CA ARG A 32 13.85 -23.22 -14.98
C ARG A 32 13.57 -21.71 -15.03
N GLU A 33 13.14 -21.19 -16.18
CA GLU A 33 12.72 -19.79 -16.31
C GLU A 33 11.50 -19.48 -15.44
N GLN A 34 10.55 -20.40 -15.34
CA GLN A 34 9.38 -20.25 -14.45
C GLN A 34 9.73 -20.41 -12.96
N GLU A 35 10.70 -21.23 -12.61
CA GLU A 35 11.21 -21.32 -11.23
C GLU A 35 12.03 -20.10 -10.82
N GLU A 36 12.83 -19.53 -11.73
CA GLU A 36 13.55 -18.28 -11.50
C GLU A 36 12.58 -17.10 -11.40
N GLU A 37 11.56 -17.05 -12.24
CA GLU A 37 10.47 -16.05 -12.19
C GLU A 37 9.63 -16.19 -10.92
N ARG A 38 9.36 -17.41 -10.44
CA ARG A 38 8.71 -17.66 -9.15
C ARG A 38 9.59 -17.26 -7.98
N LYS A 39 10.89 -17.62 -8.01
CA LYS A 39 11.86 -17.22 -6.96
C LYS A 39 12.03 -15.70 -6.91
N SER A 40 12.00 -15.02 -8.06
CA SER A 40 12.02 -13.56 -8.13
C SER A 40 10.71 -12.93 -7.58
N LYS A 41 9.56 -13.54 -7.85
CA LYS A 41 8.26 -13.10 -7.29
C LYS A 41 8.12 -13.38 -5.79
N ASP A 42 8.84 -14.37 -5.28
CA ASP A 42 8.85 -14.72 -3.86
C ASP A 42 9.90 -13.96 -3.05
N ALA A 43 10.87 -13.32 -3.71
CA ALA A 43 11.85 -12.49 -3.03
C ALA A 43 11.16 -11.23 -2.45
N LEU A 44 11.47 -10.89 -1.20
CA LEU A 44 11.05 -9.63 -0.61
C LEU A 44 11.81 -8.49 -1.30
N PRO A 45 11.14 -7.37 -1.63
CA PRO A 45 11.81 -6.19 -2.15
C PRO A 45 12.68 -5.54 -1.07
N ASP A 46 13.67 -4.77 -1.47
CA ASP A 46 14.42 -3.89 -0.59
C ASP A 46 13.69 -2.55 -0.37
N SER A 47 14.17 -1.78 0.60
CA SER A 47 13.56 -0.49 0.94
C SER A 47 13.64 0.53 -0.20
N ALA A 48 14.72 0.52 -0.99
CA ALA A 48 14.89 1.45 -2.11
C ALA A 48 13.85 1.17 -3.20
N THR A 49 13.57 -0.09 -3.50
CA THR A 49 12.53 -0.51 -4.45
C THR A 49 11.16 -0.06 -3.95
N ILE A 50 10.81 -0.34 -2.69
CA ILE A 50 9.52 0.06 -2.13
C ILE A 50 9.35 1.58 -2.10
N VAL A 51 10.38 2.34 -1.74
CA VAL A 51 10.31 3.82 -1.76
C VAL A 51 10.02 4.33 -3.17
N ARG A 52 10.70 3.79 -4.19
CA ARG A 52 10.43 4.15 -5.59
C ARG A 52 8.98 3.85 -5.98
N ASP A 53 8.47 2.68 -5.62
CA ASP A 53 7.11 2.26 -5.95
C ASP A 53 6.07 3.11 -5.20
N ILE A 54 6.34 3.48 -3.95
CA ILE A 54 5.50 4.44 -3.20
C ILE A 54 5.45 5.79 -3.93
N LEU A 55 6.61 6.31 -4.39
CA LEU A 55 6.65 7.58 -5.11
C LEU A 55 5.89 7.52 -6.44
N GLN A 56 5.99 6.42 -7.17
CA GLN A 56 5.21 6.19 -8.38
C GLN A 56 3.70 6.19 -8.09
N GLN A 57 3.27 5.47 -7.06
CA GLN A 57 1.86 5.41 -6.65
C GLN A 57 1.34 6.79 -6.21
N ILE A 58 2.16 7.60 -5.55
CA ILE A 58 1.81 8.98 -5.19
C ILE A 58 1.60 9.83 -6.44
N GLU A 59 2.46 9.70 -7.44
CA GLU A 59 2.31 10.41 -8.71
C GLU A 59 1.04 10.00 -9.46
N GLU A 60 0.74 8.70 -9.49
CA GLU A 60 -0.50 8.18 -10.07
C GLU A 60 -1.74 8.70 -9.32
N ALA A 61 -1.72 8.67 -7.98
CA ALA A 61 -2.79 9.21 -7.16
C ALA A 61 -3.01 10.72 -7.36
N GLY A 62 -1.94 11.47 -7.64
CA GLY A 62 -2.02 12.91 -7.93
C GLY A 62 -2.63 13.23 -9.29
N ARG A 63 -2.72 12.25 -10.20
CA ARG A 63 -3.38 12.39 -11.51
C ARG A 63 -4.87 12.06 -11.46
N ASP A 64 -5.33 11.45 -10.36
CA ASP A 64 -6.74 11.10 -10.17
C ASP A 64 -7.56 12.37 -9.86
N ASP A 65 -8.60 12.62 -10.68
CA ASP A 65 -9.50 13.76 -10.51
C ASP A 65 -10.21 13.67 -9.14
N GLY A 66 -9.86 14.53 -8.22
CA GLY A 66 -10.43 14.59 -6.88
C GLY A 66 -9.45 14.27 -5.74
N LYS A 67 -8.27 13.72 -6.04
CA LYS A 67 -7.22 13.54 -5.04
C LYS A 67 -6.10 14.54 -5.27
N LYS A 68 -5.68 15.19 -4.20
CA LYS A 68 -4.55 16.13 -4.22
C LYS A 68 -3.39 15.56 -3.43
N THR A 69 -2.21 15.55 -4.02
CA THR A 69 -0.98 15.15 -3.35
C THR A 69 -0.11 16.36 -3.07
N ARG A 70 0.52 16.38 -1.91
CA ARG A 70 1.44 17.45 -1.52
C ARG A 70 2.68 16.85 -0.88
N LYS A 71 3.87 17.27 -1.35
CA LYS A 71 5.12 17.01 -0.63
C LYS A 71 5.29 18.06 0.48
N ASN A 72 5.56 17.61 1.69
CA ASN A 72 5.82 18.51 2.80
C ASN A 72 7.28 19.00 2.75
N PRO A 73 7.52 20.32 2.86
CA PRO A 73 8.86 20.87 2.73
C PRO A 73 9.78 20.41 3.86
N GLY A 74 11.02 20.07 3.50
CA GLY A 74 12.07 19.68 4.45
C GLY A 74 11.98 18.26 5.02
N ARG A 75 11.05 17.43 4.53
CA ARG A 75 10.88 16.03 4.94
C ARG A 75 10.59 15.14 3.74
N GLU A 76 10.95 13.87 3.84
CA GLU A 76 10.46 12.84 2.92
C GLU A 76 9.06 12.40 3.35
N GLU A 77 8.12 13.35 3.30
CA GLU A 77 6.73 13.21 3.73
C GLU A 77 5.79 13.76 2.66
N TRP A 78 4.74 12.97 2.35
CA TRP A 78 3.70 13.32 1.41
C TRP A 78 2.34 13.26 2.08
N THR A 79 1.42 14.07 1.64
CA THR A 79 0.02 14.04 2.04
C THR A 79 -0.85 13.80 0.82
N ILE A 80 -1.74 12.81 0.89
CA ILE A 80 -2.77 12.53 -0.11
C ILE A 80 -4.11 12.94 0.51
N TYR A 81 -4.71 13.98 -0.05
CA TYR A 81 -5.99 14.51 0.39
C TYR A 81 -7.14 13.80 -0.31
N GLN A 82 -8.32 13.82 0.31
CA GLN A 82 -9.53 13.13 -0.15
C GLN A 82 -9.36 11.61 -0.21
N ALA A 83 -8.54 11.08 0.66
CA ALA A 83 -8.27 9.66 0.80
C ALA A 83 -8.39 9.26 2.26
N ASP A 84 -9.10 8.16 2.51
CA ASP A 84 -9.32 7.57 3.83
C ASP A 84 -8.38 6.40 4.12
N PHE A 85 -8.54 5.78 5.30
CA PHE A 85 -7.77 4.61 5.68
C PHE A 85 -7.95 3.42 4.72
N ILE A 86 -9.14 3.24 4.15
CA ILE A 86 -9.41 2.16 3.19
C ILE A 86 -8.58 2.37 1.93
N TYR A 87 -8.48 3.60 1.46
CA TYR A 87 -7.59 3.93 0.35
C TYR A 87 -6.12 3.67 0.68
N ALA A 88 -5.67 4.07 1.88
CA ALA A 88 -4.31 3.79 2.36
C ALA A 88 -4.01 2.28 2.40
N TYR A 89 -4.97 1.48 2.82
CA TYR A 89 -4.87 0.03 2.84
C TYR A 89 -4.75 -0.58 1.44
N HIS A 90 -5.59 -0.14 0.49
CA HIS A 90 -5.50 -0.57 -0.90
C HIS A 90 -4.21 -0.10 -1.57
N PHE A 91 -3.76 1.10 -1.26
CA PHE A 91 -2.47 1.61 -1.71
C PHE A 91 -1.32 0.71 -1.22
N LEU A 92 -1.30 0.33 0.05
CA LEU A 92 -0.30 -0.61 0.57
C LEU A 92 -0.33 -1.94 -0.17
N LEU A 93 -1.53 -2.49 -0.43
CA LEU A 93 -1.70 -3.77 -1.15
C LEU A 93 -1.28 -3.70 -2.62
N SER A 94 -1.26 -2.52 -3.22
CA SER A 94 -0.81 -2.31 -4.61
C SER A 94 0.71 -2.30 -4.75
N LEU A 95 1.44 -2.17 -3.64
CA LEU A 95 2.91 -2.24 -3.66
C LEU A 95 3.38 -3.64 -4.07
N PRO A 96 4.48 -3.75 -4.82
CA PRO A 96 5.07 -5.02 -5.19
C PRO A 96 5.28 -5.94 -3.98
N HIS A 97 4.93 -7.19 -4.14
CA HIS A 97 5.06 -8.23 -3.11
C HIS A 97 4.26 -7.99 -1.81
N ALA A 98 3.44 -6.93 -1.73
CA ALA A 98 2.49 -6.79 -0.65
C ALA A 98 1.38 -7.84 -0.80
N SER A 99 1.17 -8.66 0.22
CA SER A 99 0.06 -9.62 0.27
C SER A 99 -0.44 -9.74 1.69
N HIS A 100 -1.72 -10.12 1.84
CA HIS A 100 -2.30 -10.37 3.16
C HIS A 100 -1.53 -11.42 3.97
N GLU A 101 -0.96 -12.44 3.29
CA GLU A 101 -0.21 -13.51 3.92
C GLU A 101 1.13 -13.03 4.51
N ARG A 102 1.74 -12.02 3.91
CA ARG A 102 3.02 -11.45 4.35
C ARG A 102 2.85 -10.34 5.38
N MET A 103 1.71 -9.65 5.35
CA MET A 103 1.43 -8.57 6.29
C MET A 103 1.05 -9.13 7.65
N LYS A 104 1.73 -8.65 8.69
CA LYS A 104 1.38 -8.90 10.09
C LYS A 104 0.53 -7.75 10.59
N ASN A 105 -0.60 -8.04 11.20
CA ASN A 105 -1.41 -7.04 11.86
C ASN A 105 -1.19 -7.06 13.38
N ARG A 106 -1.27 -5.91 13.98
CA ARG A 106 -1.23 -5.71 15.42
C ARG A 106 -2.27 -4.69 15.82
N VAL A 107 -3.12 -5.07 16.76
CA VAL A 107 -4.07 -4.15 17.39
C VAL A 107 -3.56 -3.78 18.78
N ARG A 108 -3.38 -2.50 19.06
CA ARG A 108 -3.00 -1.98 20.38
C ARG A 108 -3.76 -0.71 20.68
N ALA A 109 -4.48 -0.69 21.79
CA ALA A 109 -5.27 0.47 22.22
C ALA A 109 -6.24 1.00 21.14
N GLY A 110 -6.81 0.09 20.33
CA GLY A 110 -7.71 0.43 19.23
C GLY A 110 -7.03 0.99 17.98
N ILE A 111 -5.71 0.99 17.92
CA ILE A 111 -4.94 1.34 16.72
C ILE A 111 -4.53 0.05 16.03
N ILE A 112 -4.84 -0.04 14.73
CA ILE A 112 -4.44 -1.17 13.89
C ILE A 112 -3.17 -0.78 13.15
N THR A 113 -2.15 -1.63 13.23
CA THR A 113 -0.92 -1.47 12.47
C THR A 113 -0.69 -2.72 11.63
N PHE A 114 -0.53 -2.54 10.32
CA PHE A 114 -0.09 -3.58 9.40
C PHE A 114 1.40 -3.38 9.12
N THR A 115 2.17 -4.46 9.16
CA THR A 115 3.62 -4.42 8.94
C THR A 115 3.99 -5.41 7.86
N LEU A 116 4.73 -4.94 6.84
CA LEU A 116 5.34 -5.75 5.78
C LEU A 116 6.86 -5.72 5.97
N PRO A 117 7.51 -6.87 6.24
CA PRO A 117 8.97 -6.95 6.30
C PRO A 117 9.59 -6.84 4.91
N LEU A 118 10.77 -6.23 4.82
CA LEU A 118 11.56 -6.08 3.59
C LEU A 118 12.85 -6.89 3.66
N ALA A 119 13.49 -7.11 2.48
CA ALA A 119 14.67 -7.96 2.35
C ALA A 119 15.90 -7.41 3.11
N ASP A 120 16.01 -6.10 3.21
CA ASP A 120 17.10 -5.38 3.88
C ASP A 120 16.87 -5.19 5.39
N GLY A 121 15.86 -5.83 5.97
CA GLY A 121 15.50 -5.70 7.37
C GLY A 121 14.68 -4.45 7.70
N CYS A 122 14.39 -3.61 6.71
CA CYS A 122 13.45 -2.51 6.84
C CYS A 122 12.01 -3.02 6.94
N THR A 123 11.08 -2.13 7.24
CA THR A 123 9.64 -2.45 7.31
C THR A 123 8.81 -1.38 6.66
N VAL A 124 7.70 -1.79 6.02
CA VAL A 124 6.61 -0.89 5.67
C VAL A 124 5.52 -1.04 6.72
N GLU A 125 5.09 0.07 7.29
CA GLU A 125 4.03 0.11 8.30
C GLU A 125 2.86 0.95 7.78
N LEU A 126 1.64 0.40 7.80
CA LEU A 126 0.39 1.15 7.68
C LEU A 126 -0.25 1.24 9.06
N THR A 127 -0.50 2.42 9.55
CA THR A 127 -1.18 2.66 10.83
C THR A 127 -2.49 3.36 10.60
N ASP A 128 -3.56 2.86 11.22
CA ASP A 128 -4.83 3.57 11.35
C ASP A 128 -4.68 4.72 12.36
N ASN A 129 -4.86 5.94 11.87
CA ASN A 129 -4.81 7.17 12.66
C ASN A 129 -6.19 7.81 12.83
N SER A 130 -7.27 7.06 12.77
CA SER A 130 -8.66 7.53 12.88
C SER A 130 -8.94 8.42 14.11
N ARG A 131 -8.06 8.40 15.10
CA ARG A 131 -8.11 9.29 16.27
C ARG A 131 -7.39 10.63 16.07
N ARG A 132 -6.67 10.82 14.97
CA ARG A 132 -6.02 12.09 14.63
C ARG A 132 -6.91 12.86 13.67
N ILE A 133 -7.10 14.14 13.96
CA ILE A 133 -7.91 15.05 13.16
C ILE A 133 -7.32 15.25 11.74
N GLU A 134 -6.01 14.98 11.58
CA GLU A 134 -5.25 15.35 10.38
C GLU A 134 -4.96 14.20 9.41
N ALA A 135 -5.12 12.95 9.82
CA ALA A 135 -4.83 11.80 8.96
C ALA A 135 -5.55 10.54 9.42
N ASP A 136 -6.25 9.88 8.50
CA ASP A 136 -6.97 8.62 8.75
C ASP A 136 -6.05 7.41 8.62
N GLY A 137 -5.01 7.49 7.80
CA GLY A 137 -3.99 6.46 7.64
C GLY A 137 -2.60 7.02 7.41
N VAL A 138 -1.58 6.30 7.86
CA VAL A 138 -0.17 6.66 7.63
C VAL A 138 0.61 5.45 7.19
N ILE A 139 1.25 5.51 6.01
CA ILE A 139 2.24 4.55 5.58
C ILE A 139 3.64 5.12 5.88
N ARG A 140 4.51 4.28 6.45
CA ARG A 140 5.91 4.59 6.74
C ARG A 140 6.81 3.47 6.24
N VAL A 141 7.94 3.83 5.65
CA VAL A 141 9.07 2.91 5.48
C VAL A 141 10.08 3.24 6.57
N ARG A 142 10.49 2.22 7.32
CA ARG A 142 11.37 2.37 8.48
C ARG A 142 12.58 1.43 8.41
N ASP A 143 13.72 1.96 8.80
CA ASP A 143 14.94 1.23 9.12
C ASP A 143 15.13 1.30 10.64
N GLY A 144 14.72 0.25 11.35
CA GLY A 144 14.67 0.26 12.80
C GLY A 144 13.88 1.44 13.37
N GLY A 145 14.56 2.35 14.05
CA GLY A 145 13.95 3.57 14.59
C GLY A 145 13.88 4.76 13.62
N ARG A 146 14.61 4.70 12.48
CA ARG A 146 14.68 5.77 11.50
C ARG A 146 13.54 5.66 10.50
N GLU A 147 12.84 6.75 10.25
CA GLU A 147 11.84 6.86 9.19
C GLU A 147 12.52 7.32 7.89
N ILE A 148 12.31 6.56 6.80
CA ILE A 148 12.87 6.85 5.47
C ILE A 148 11.88 7.71 4.69
N ILE A 149 10.60 7.30 4.65
CA ILE A 149 9.52 7.99 3.97
C ILE A 149 8.23 7.87 4.76
N ARG A 150 7.38 8.88 4.69
CA ARG A 150 6.05 8.91 5.29
C ARG A 150 5.01 9.38 4.28
N VAL A 151 3.86 8.71 4.23
CA VAL A 151 2.71 9.11 3.44
C VAL A 151 1.49 9.22 4.35
N LEU A 152 0.89 10.40 4.39
CA LEU A 152 -0.33 10.70 5.15
C LEU A 152 -1.53 10.62 4.20
N PHE A 153 -2.56 9.91 4.62
CA PHE A 153 -3.84 9.84 3.92
C PHE A 153 -4.89 10.58 4.75
N VAL A 154 -5.53 11.56 4.15
CA VAL A 154 -6.42 12.49 4.85
C VAL A 154 -7.76 12.56 4.15
N GLU A 155 -8.84 12.29 4.87
CA GLU A 155 -10.21 12.52 4.43
C GLU A 155 -10.51 14.01 4.54
N GLY A 156 -10.22 14.81 3.61
CA GLY A 156 -10.49 16.25 3.67
C GLY A 156 -9.85 17.01 2.53
N GLN A 157 -10.28 18.24 2.36
CA GLN A 157 -9.73 19.12 1.35
C GLN A 157 -8.48 19.84 1.87
N ALA A 158 -7.46 19.97 1.01
CA ALA A 158 -6.20 20.64 1.34
C ALA A 158 -6.39 22.06 1.92
N GLU A 159 -7.47 22.74 1.53
CA GLU A 159 -7.78 24.11 1.94
C GLU A 159 -8.33 24.20 3.37
N THR A 160 -9.02 23.18 3.84
CA THR A 160 -9.61 23.15 5.19
C THR A 160 -8.54 22.95 6.26
N ILE A 161 -7.45 22.23 5.94
CA ILE A 161 -6.38 21.90 6.87
C ILE A 161 -5.41 23.06 7.06
N GLN A 162 -5.26 23.94 6.06
CA GLN A 162 -4.41 25.14 6.19
C GLN A 162 -4.99 26.22 7.11
N SER A 163 -6.30 26.23 7.33
CA SER A 163 -6.95 27.21 8.19
C SER A 163 -6.86 26.87 9.69
N SER A 164 -6.66 25.61 10.05
CA SER A 164 -6.55 25.20 11.47
C SER A 164 -5.17 25.39 12.07
N THR A 165 -4.11 25.51 11.26
CA THR A 165 -2.73 25.75 11.71
C THR A 165 -2.39 27.24 11.94
N LYS A 166 -3.33 28.17 11.67
CA LYS A 166 -3.14 29.62 11.84
C LYS A 166 -3.81 30.22 13.10
N LYS A 167 -4.20 29.38 14.06
CA LYS A 167 -4.71 29.85 15.35
C LYS A 167 -3.76 29.36 16.47
N GLU A 168 -2.58 29.95 16.48
CA GLU A 168 -1.78 30.17 17.69
C GLU A 168 -1.18 31.57 17.64
#